data_3a91dc2d6e17f9820051b8518a0194c8
#
_entry.id   3a91dc2d6e17f9820051b8518a0194c8
#
_cell.length_a   1.000
_cell.length_b   1.000
_cell.length_c   1.000
_cell.angle_alpha   90.00
_cell.angle_beta   90.00
_cell.angle_gamma   90.00
#
_symmetry.space_group_name_H-M   'P 1'
#
loop_
_entity.id
_entity.type
_entity.pdbx_description
1 polymer ?
#
loop_
_entity_poly.entity_id
_entity_poly.type
_entity_poly.pdbx_seq_one_letter_code
_entity_poly.pdbx_strand_id
1 'polypeptide(L)' 'MQGTIKKLTDKNFGFISTSESDKDVFFHASELTDVSFDQLSEGDAVEFELSDTPKGTAATQIKKA' A
#
# COMPACT_ATOMS: atom_id res chain seq x y z
N MET A 1 10.84 -2.57 0.35
CA MET A 1 10.17 -3.02 -0.89
C MET A 1 9.43 -1.86 -1.49
N GLN A 2 9.49 -1.73 -2.79
CA GLN A 2 8.87 -0.60 -3.48
C GLN A 2 7.72 -1.05 -4.36
N GLY A 3 6.74 -0.18 -4.50
CA GLY A 3 5.61 -0.42 -5.38
C GLY A 3 4.96 0.87 -5.78
N THR A 4 3.85 0.76 -6.47
CA THR A 4 3.10 1.91 -6.97
C THR A 4 1.65 1.77 -6.53
N ILE A 5 1.06 2.86 -6.09
CA ILE A 5 -0.36 2.87 -5.73
C ILE A 5 -1.18 2.59 -6.99
N LYS A 6 -1.92 1.52 -6.97
CA LYS A 6 -2.77 1.15 -8.10
C LYS A 6 -4.19 1.65 -7.94
N LYS A 7 -4.72 1.59 -6.74
CA LYS A 7 -6.09 2.02 -6.48
C LYS A 7 -6.23 2.52 -5.06
N LEU A 8 -6.99 3.56 -4.89
CA LEU A 8 -7.37 4.08 -3.59
C LEU A 8 -8.89 4.10 -3.51
N THR A 9 -9.42 3.79 -2.33
CA THR A 9 -10.85 3.84 -2.11
C THR A 9 -11.17 4.89 -1.05
N ASP A 10 -12.42 5.26 -0.95
CA ASP A 10 -12.88 6.21 0.05
C ASP A 10 -13.14 5.55 1.41
N LYS A 11 -12.79 4.27 1.55
CA LYS A 11 -12.96 3.52 2.80
C LYS A 11 -11.64 3.34 3.54
N ASN A 12 -10.66 4.19 3.25
CA ASN A 12 -9.35 4.22 3.93
C ASN A 12 -8.50 2.97 3.66
N PHE A 13 -8.66 2.37 2.49
CA PHE A 13 -7.76 1.30 2.08
C PHE A 13 -7.47 1.42 0.59
N GLY A 14 -6.48 0.68 0.14
CA GLY A 14 -6.11 0.70 -1.26
C GLY A 14 -5.28 -0.50 -1.65
N PHE A 15 -4.76 -0.47 -2.86
CA PHE A 15 -3.96 -1.56 -3.41
C PHE A 15 -2.67 -1.01 -3.99
N ILE A 16 -1.60 -1.76 -3.80
CA ILE A 16 -0.28 -1.42 -4.31
C ILE A 16 0.12 -2.48 -5.31
N SER A 17 0.62 -2.04 -6.46
CA SER A 17 1.20 -2.92 -7.47
C SER A 17 2.71 -2.96 -7.27
N THR A 18 3.29 -4.15 -7.25
CA THR A 18 4.73 -4.30 -7.08
C THR A 18 5.23 -5.45 -7.94
N SER A 19 6.48 -5.32 -8.39
CA SER A 19 7.11 -6.40 -9.14
C SER A 19 7.44 -7.62 -8.28
N GLU A 20 7.38 -7.46 -6.95
CA GLU A 20 7.64 -8.54 -6.03
C GLU A 20 6.44 -9.47 -5.85
N SER A 21 5.29 -9.11 -6.40
CA SER A 21 4.08 -9.90 -6.28
C SER A 21 3.29 -9.82 -7.58
N ASP A 22 2.72 -10.94 -7.99
CA ASP A 22 1.88 -11.01 -9.19
C ASP A 22 0.50 -10.41 -8.96
N LYS A 23 0.14 -10.20 -7.70
CA LYS A 23 -1.18 -9.68 -7.33
C LYS A 23 -1.04 -8.37 -6.61
N ASP A 24 -2.09 -7.56 -6.69
CA ASP A 24 -2.12 -6.32 -5.94
C ASP A 24 -2.06 -6.60 -4.45
N VAL A 25 -1.34 -5.75 -3.73
CA VAL A 25 -1.16 -5.89 -2.29
C VAL A 25 -2.11 -4.93 -1.60
N PHE A 26 -2.95 -5.47 -0.73
CA PHE A 26 -3.89 -4.67 0.06
C PHE A 26 -3.14 -3.88 1.13
N PHE A 27 -3.59 -2.66 1.39
CA PHE A 27 -3.10 -1.90 2.53
C PHE A 27 -4.23 -1.07 3.12
N HIS A 28 -4.13 -0.78 4.41
CA HIS A 28 -5.06 0.08 5.11
C HIS A 28 -4.35 1.39 5.50
N ALA A 29 -5.12 2.47 5.61
CA ALA A 29 -4.55 3.78 5.92
C ALA A 29 -3.81 3.77 7.26
N SER A 30 -4.17 2.90 8.18
CA SER A 30 -3.49 2.80 9.47
C SER A 30 -2.05 2.32 9.36
N GLU A 31 -1.67 1.77 8.21
CA GLU A 31 -0.30 1.30 7.98
C GLU A 31 0.60 2.37 7.38
N LEU A 32 0.08 3.55 7.11
CA LEU A 32 0.88 4.66 6.62
C LEU A 32 1.68 5.25 7.78
N THR A 33 2.98 5.48 7.55
CA THR A 33 3.86 5.97 8.63
C THR A 33 4.22 7.44 8.48
N ASP A 34 4.70 7.84 7.31
CA ASP A 34 5.17 9.22 7.09
C ASP A 34 4.24 10.02 6.19
N VAL A 35 3.13 9.45 5.81
CA VAL A 35 2.22 10.08 4.86
C VAL A 35 0.80 9.76 5.28
N SER A 36 -0.11 10.68 5.07
CA SER A 36 -1.52 10.43 5.32
C SER A 36 -2.20 9.94 4.05
N PHE A 37 -3.31 9.26 4.23
CA PHE A 37 -4.04 8.68 3.11
C PHE A 37 -4.45 9.74 2.08
N ASP A 38 -4.78 10.93 2.55
CA ASP A 38 -5.19 12.03 1.68
C ASP A 38 -4.05 12.53 0.79
N GLN A 39 -2.82 12.25 1.17
CA GLN A 39 -1.65 12.69 0.41
C GLN A 39 -1.23 11.68 -0.66
N LEU A 40 -1.86 10.52 -0.68
CA LEU A 40 -1.56 9.51 -1.68
C LEU A 40 -2.47 9.71 -2.90
N SER A 41 -1.92 9.37 -4.05
CA SER A 41 -2.65 9.36 -5.31
C SER A 41 -2.33 8.10 -6.08
N GLU A 42 -3.26 7.69 -6.93
CA GLU A 42 -2.98 6.56 -7.81
C GLU A 42 -1.79 6.90 -8.70
N GLY A 43 -0.86 5.96 -8.79
CA GLY A 43 0.37 6.16 -9.54
C GLY A 43 1.56 6.60 -8.70
N ASP A 44 1.34 6.92 -7.42
CA ASP A 44 2.44 7.33 -6.53
C ASP A 44 3.33 6.15 -6.20
N ALA A 45 4.64 6.39 -6.17
CA ALA A 45 5.60 5.39 -5.73
C ALA A 45 5.67 5.38 -4.20
N VAL A 46 5.68 4.18 -3.62
CA VAL A 46 5.73 4.02 -2.17
C VAL A 46 6.71 2.92 -1.79
N GLU A 47 7.19 2.99 -0.56
CA GLU A 47 7.93 1.91 0.06
C GLU A 47 7.07 1.28 1.15
N PHE A 48 7.17 -0.03 1.29
CA PHE A 48 6.36 -0.74 2.25
C PHE A 48 7.00 -2.08 2.58
N GLU A 49 6.43 -2.77 3.56
CA GLU A 49 6.82 -4.13 3.89
C GLU A 49 5.62 -5.05 3.74
N LEU A 50 5.87 -6.29 3.35
CA LEU A 50 4.82 -7.28 3.24
C LEU A 50 4.66 -8.01 4.57
N SER A 51 3.43 -8.21 4.97
CA SER A 51 3.08 -8.99 6.15
C SER A 51 2.00 -9.98 5.80
N ASP A 52 2.09 -11.17 6.37
CA ASP A 52 1.03 -12.13 6.24
C ASP A 52 -0.04 -11.86 7.29
N THR A 53 -1.27 -11.81 6.84
CA THR A 53 -2.41 -11.61 7.74
C THR A 53 -3.39 -12.77 7.54
N PRO A 54 -4.35 -12.96 8.46
CA PRO A 54 -5.37 -13.97 8.27
C PRO A 54 -6.19 -13.80 6.99
N LYS A 55 -6.17 -12.61 6.40
CA LYS A 55 -6.87 -12.32 5.15
C LYS A 55 -5.97 -12.39 3.93
N GLY A 56 -4.69 -12.74 4.12
CA GLY A 56 -3.71 -12.78 3.05
C GLY A 56 -2.58 -11.81 3.28
N THR A 57 -1.79 -11.55 2.23
CA THR A 57 -0.66 -10.65 2.33
C THR A 57 -1.12 -9.20 2.24
N ALA A 58 -0.59 -8.37 3.13
CA ALA A 58 -0.90 -6.95 3.16
C ALA A 58 0.37 -6.13 3.29
N ALA A 59 0.33 -4.87 2.85
CA ALA A 59 1.44 -3.95 3.00
C ALA A 59 1.35 -3.25 4.35
N THR A 60 2.50 -3.10 4.98
CA THR A 60 2.62 -2.42 6.28
C THR A 60 3.75 -1.42 6.21
N GLN A 61 3.78 -0.50 7.17
CA GLN A 61 4.85 0.51 7.29
C GLN A 61 5.07 1.23 5.97
N ILE A 62 3.99 1.77 5.42
CA ILE A 62 4.00 2.38 4.10
C ILE A 62 4.44 3.83 4.21
N LYS A 63 5.33 4.25 3.30
CA LYS A 63 5.75 5.64 3.19
C LYS A 63 6.00 5.96 1.74
N LYS A 64 6.04 7.24 1.41
CA LYS A 64 6.37 7.65 0.06
C LYS A 64 7.82 7.34 -0.25
N ALA A 65 8.03 6.82 -1.43
CA ALA A 65 9.38 6.54 -1.90
C ALA A 65 10.11 7.82 -2.29
#